data_9d4e9c9e5d546105ec2c2123e389a973
#
_entry.id   9d4e9c9e5d546105ec2c2123e389a973
#
_cell.length_a   1.000
_cell.length_b   1.000
_cell.length_c   1.000
_cell.angle_alpha   90.00
_cell.angle_beta   90.00
_cell.angle_gamma   90.00
#
_symmetry.space_group_name_H-M   'P 1'
#
loop_
_entity.id
_entity.type
_entity.pdbx_description
1 polymer ?
#
loop_
_entity_poly.entity_id
_entity_poly.type
_entity_poly.pdbx_seq_one_letter_code
_entity_poly.pdbx_strand_id
1 'polypeptide(L)'
;MGEAINLVNNFKVEKVIFNCGPYNNLEKDLIKVLDKKKIPYYSCIKELNIDNNKLYFLQTKEYDNENDNSNVIYTELDGYKFMFMGDAGVEKEKDILEKYNLSNIDVLKVGHHGSGTSSSKEFIKEIKPKYGVISVGKNNRYGHPNKEVLNVLDKSKIYRTDQDGSIMFKIENNKLRIETCAP
;
A
#
# COMPACT_ATOMS: atom_id res chain seq x y z
N MET A 1 8.11 0.82 10.31
CA MET A 1 8.43 -0.39 11.13
C MET A 1 8.48 -0.15 12.63
N GLY A 2 8.68 1.09 13.14
CA GLY A 2 8.87 1.37 14.56
C GLY A 2 7.84 0.80 15.53
N GLU A 3 6.57 0.73 15.14
CA GLU A 3 5.47 0.22 15.98
C GLU A 3 5.16 -1.28 15.78
N ALA A 4 5.84 -1.98 14.87
CA ALA A 4 5.53 -3.38 14.57
C ALA A 4 5.74 -4.31 15.77
N ILE A 5 6.78 -4.06 16.58
CA ILE A 5 7.05 -4.82 17.81
C ILE A 5 5.93 -4.61 18.84
N ASN A 6 5.44 -3.38 18.99
CA ASN A 6 4.32 -3.08 19.90
C ASN A 6 3.04 -3.77 19.43
N LEU A 7 2.77 -3.77 18.14
CA LEU A 7 1.62 -4.46 17.55
C LEU A 7 1.68 -5.96 17.84
N VAL A 8 2.80 -6.61 17.55
CA VAL A 8 3.00 -8.05 17.81
C VAL A 8 2.95 -8.38 19.29
N ASN A 9 3.30 -7.45 20.18
CA ASN A 9 3.24 -7.68 21.62
C ASN A 9 1.83 -7.56 22.20
N ASN A 10 0.98 -6.71 21.64
CA ASN A 10 -0.32 -6.36 22.21
C ASN A 10 -1.51 -6.97 21.46
N PHE A 11 -1.30 -7.52 20.26
CA PHE A 11 -2.37 -8.11 19.46
C PHE A 11 -2.03 -9.54 19.04
N LYS A 12 -3.07 -10.33 18.73
CA LYS A 12 -2.90 -11.64 18.12
C LYS A 12 -2.46 -11.46 16.67
N VAL A 13 -1.22 -11.81 16.38
CA VAL A 13 -0.67 -11.82 15.02
C VAL A 13 -0.41 -13.27 14.62
N GLU A 14 -0.99 -13.70 13.51
CA GLU A 14 -0.88 -15.10 13.07
C GLU A 14 0.35 -15.31 12.18
N LYS A 15 0.74 -14.32 11.42
CA LYS A 15 1.93 -14.34 10.55
C LYS A 15 2.38 -12.93 10.19
N VAL A 16 3.64 -12.79 9.81
CA VAL A 16 4.22 -11.55 9.29
C VAL A 16 4.78 -11.79 7.89
N ILE A 17 4.60 -10.82 7.00
CA ILE A 17 5.11 -10.88 5.64
C ILE A 17 6.00 -9.67 5.41
N PHE A 18 7.27 -9.94 5.20
CA PHE A 18 8.27 -8.94 4.81
C PHE A 18 8.31 -8.75 3.29
N ASN A 19 8.92 -7.66 2.86
CA ASN A 19 9.23 -7.42 1.45
C ASN A 19 10.32 -8.37 0.92
N CYS A 20 10.78 -8.14 -0.33
CA CYS A 20 11.83 -8.94 -0.96
C CYS A 20 13.26 -8.44 -0.69
N GLY A 21 13.41 -7.27 -0.11
CA GLY A 21 14.71 -6.68 0.17
C GLY A 21 15.46 -7.34 1.33
N PRO A 22 16.73 -7.00 1.53
CA PRO A 22 17.49 -7.45 2.67
C PRO A 22 16.90 -6.86 3.96
N TYR A 23 16.91 -7.64 5.05
CA TYR A 23 16.38 -7.17 6.32
C TYR A 23 17.24 -6.05 6.91
N ASN A 24 16.61 -4.92 7.17
CA ASN A 24 17.21 -3.83 7.93
C ASN A 24 17.25 -4.13 9.44
N ASN A 25 17.82 -3.24 10.24
CA ASN A 25 17.97 -3.48 11.69
C ASN A 25 16.64 -3.59 12.43
N LEU A 26 15.63 -2.79 12.06
CA LEU A 26 14.30 -2.84 12.68
C LEU A 26 13.59 -4.17 12.35
N GLU A 27 13.76 -4.68 11.15
CA GLU A 27 13.22 -5.97 10.75
C GLU A 27 13.92 -7.11 11.48
N LYS A 28 15.24 -7.07 11.62
CA LYS A 28 16.01 -8.04 12.41
C LYS A 28 15.57 -8.07 13.88
N ASP A 29 15.27 -6.90 14.47
CA ASP A 29 14.78 -6.83 15.84
C ASP A 29 13.35 -7.36 15.95
N LEU A 30 12.49 -7.09 14.97
CA LEU A 30 11.16 -7.68 14.91
C LEU A 30 11.25 -9.21 14.77
N ILE A 31 12.13 -9.75 13.93
CA ILE A 31 12.34 -11.20 13.74
C ILE A 31 12.68 -11.86 15.08
N LYS A 32 13.57 -11.29 15.90
CA LYS A 32 13.89 -11.83 17.23
C LYS A 32 12.64 -11.97 18.12
N VAL A 33 11.71 -11.02 18.03
CA VAL A 33 10.44 -11.05 18.77
C VAL A 33 9.51 -12.12 18.20
N LEU A 34 9.43 -12.23 16.88
CA LEU A 34 8.62 -13.24 16.20
C LEU A 34 9.08 -14.67 16.56
N ASP A 35 10.40 -14.91 16.51
CA ASP A 35 10.99 -16.20 16.90
C ASP A 35 10.67 -16.55 18.35
N LYS A 36 10.84 -15.60 19.28
CA LYS A 36 10.50 -15.80 20.70
C LYS A 36 9.02 -16.14 20.92
N LYS A 37 8.13 -15.53 20.13
CA LYS A 37 6.67 -15.76 20.21
C LYS A 37 6.21 -16.92 19.33
N LYS A 38 7.08 -17.55 18.57
CA LYS A 38 6.78 -18.61 17.58
C LYS A 38 5.75 -18.17 16.55
N ILE A 39 5.81 -16.90 16.13
CA ILE A 39 4.98 -16.35 15.06
C ILE A 39 5.70 -16.59 13.73
N PRO A 40 5.11 -17.31 12.77
CA PRO A 40 5.72 -17.53 11.48
C PRO A 40 5.83 -16.24 10.69
N TYR A 41 6.92 -16.10 9.93
CA TYR A 41 7.10 -14.99 9.01
C TYR A 41 7.64 -15.48 7.66
N TYR A 42 7.35 -14.72 6.64
CA TYR A 42 7.69 -15.03 5.26
C TYR A 42 8.17 -13.76 4.57
N SER A 43 8.96 -13.89 3.53
CA SER A 43 9.35 -12.79 2.65
C SER A 43 9.17 -13.19 1.19
N CYS A 44 9.05 -12.21 0.33
CA CYS A 44 9.00 -12.43 -1.11
C CYS A 44 7.88 -13.38 -1.58
N ILE A 45 6.77 -13.43 -0.87
CA ILE A 45 5.63 -14.24 -1.33
C ILE A 45 4.95 -13.59 -2.52
N LYS A 46 4.38 -14.39 -3.40
CA LYS A 46 3.64 -13.90 -4.57
C LYS A 46 2.16 -13.68 -4.29
N GLU A 47 1.60 -14.48 -3.39
CA GLU A 47 0.19 -14.41 -3.03
C GLU A 47 -0.04 -14.87 -1.60
N LEU A 48 -1.15 -14.39 -1.02
CA LEU A 48 -1.66 -14.80 0.28
C LEU A 48 -3.17 -15.01 0.17
N ASN A 49 -3.63 -16.20 0.54
CA ASN A 49 -5.05 -16.48 0.65
C ASN A 49 -5.54 -16.08 2.05
N ILE A 50 -6.65 -15.33 2.10
CA ILE A 50 -7.36 -14.95 3.33
C ILE A 50 -8.83 -15.29 3.10
N ASP A 51 -9.31 -16.35 3.74
CA ASP A 51 -10.63 -16.93 3.49
C ASP A 51 -10.84 -17.19 1.98
N ASN A 52 -11.87 -16.58 1.40
CA ASN A 52 -12.18 -16.67 -0.03
C ASN A 52 -11.47 -15.62 -0.89
N ASN A 53 -10.65 -14.77 -0.29
CA ASN A 53 -9.99 -13.67 -0.99
C ASN A 53 -8.51 -13.96 -1.19
N LYS A 54 -7.93 -13.32 -2.18
CA LYS A 54 -6.51 -13.44 -2.52
C LYS A 54 -5.85 -12.09 -2.61
N LEU A 55 -4.73 -11.93 -1.91
CA LEU A 55 -3.84 -10.79 -2.06
C LEU A 55 -2.68 -11.20 -2.97
N TYR A 56 -2.43 -10.43 -4.02
CA TYR A 56 -1.30 -10.61 -4.92
C TYR A 56 -0.22 -9.58 -4.58
N PHE A 57 0.99 -10.04 -4.35
CA PHE A 57 2.17 -9.20 -4.13
C PHE A 57 2.85 -8.97 -5.47
N LEU A 58 2.77 -7.75 -5.97
CA LEU A 58 3.30 -7.37 -7.28
C LEU A 58 4.81 -7.19 -7.21
N GLN A 59 5.51 -8.33 -7.29
CA GLN A 59 6.95 -8.34 -7.20
C GLN A 59 7.59 -8.08 -8.56
N THR A 60 8.65 -7.30 -8.55
CA THR A 60 9.45 -6.95 -9.73
C THR A 60 10.89 -7.46 -9.54
N LYS A 61 11.82 -6.60 -9.32
CA LYS A 61 13.22 -6.87 -8.97
C LYS A 61 13.52 -6.40 -7.54
N GLU A 62 14.70 -6.63 -7.05
CA GLU A 62 15.25 -5.97 -5.87
C GLU A 62 15.81 -4.60 -6.28
N TYR A 63 15.63 -3.60 -5.43
CA TYR A 63 16.06 -2.22 -5.65
C TYR A 63 17.05 -1.81 -4.57
N ASP A 64 17.98 -0.92 -4.91
CA ASP A 64 18.87 -0.29 -3.95
C ASP A 64 18.12 0.66 -3.01
N ASN A 65 17.06 1.30 -3.51
CA ASN A 65 16.16 2.12 -2.72
C ASN A 65 15.18 1.26 -1.93
N GLU A 66 15.25 1.33 -0.60
CA GLU A 66 14.38 0.54 0.29
C GLU A 66 12.88 0.79 0.04
N ASN A 67 12.48 2.01 -0.32
CA ASN A 67 11.08 2.32 -0.63
C ASN A 67 10.56 1.52 -1.84
N ASP A 68 11.38 1.31 -2.85
CA ASP A 68 11.01 0.54 -4.04
C ASP A 68 10.93 -0.97 -3.76
N ASN A 69 11.48 -1.44 -2.66
CA ASN A 69 11.28 -2.81 -2.16
C ASN A 69 9.93 -2.98 -1.44
N SER A 70 9.11 -1.94 -1.30
CA SER A 70 7.78 -2.03 -0.69
C SER A 70 6.95 -3.17 -1.29
N ASN A 71 6.20 -3.87 -0.44
CA ASN A 71 5.18 -4.80 -0.87
C ASN A 71 4.03 -4.03 -1.54
N VAL A 72 4.00 -4.04 -2.86
CA VAL A 72 2.84 -3.54 -3.62
C VAL A 72 1.82 -4.66 -3.70
N ILE A 73 0.62 -4.40 -3.19
CA ILE A 73 -0.44 -5.40 -3.07
C ILE A 73 -1.59 -5.04 -3.99
N TYR A 74 -2.05 -6.02 -4.75
CA TYR A 74 -3.27 -5.96 -5.54
C TYR A 74 -4.25 -7.01 -5.02
N THR A 75 -5.53 -6.68 -4.98
CA THR A 75 -6.60 -7.63 -4.67
C THR A 75 -7.88 -7.22 -5.37
N GLU A 76 -8.72 -8.21 -5.64
CA GLU A 76 -10.08 -8.01 -6.14
C GLU A 76 -11.06 -8.58 -5.12
N LEU A 77 -11.94 -7.73 -4.61
CA LEU A 77 -12.96 -8.08 -3.61
C LEU A 77 -14.34 -7.77 -4.21
N ASP A 78 -15.16 -8.79 -4.38
CA ASP A 78 -16.50 -8.68 -4.97
C ASP A 78 -16.54 -7.85 -6.27
N GLY A 79 -15.54 -8.06 -7.14
CA GLY A 79 -15.41 -7.36 -8.43
C GLY A 79 -14.79 -5.95 -8.36
N TYR A 80 -14.42 -5.46 -7.17
CA TYR A 80 -13.71 -4.18 -7.01
C TYR A 80 -12.20 -4.39 -6.84
N LYS A 81 -11.42 -3.63 -7.59
CA LYS A 81 -9.96 -3.71 -7.65
C LYS A 81 -9.31 -2.73 -6.70
N PHE A 82 -8.53 -3.25 -5.77
CA PHE A 82 -7.78 -2.46 -4.79
C PHE A 82 -6.27 -2.61 -5.05
N MET A 83 -5.55 -1.51 -4.94
CA MET A 83 -4.10 -1.49 -5.07
C MET A 83 -3.46 -0.65 -3.97
N PHE A 84 -2.47 -1.23 -3.28
CA PHE A 84 -1.75 -0.60 -2.18
C PHE A 84 -0.28 -0.50 -2.55
N MET A 85 0.22 0.73 -2.71
CA MET A 85 1.57 0.96 -3.25
C MET A 85 2.69 0.89 -2.19
N GLY A 86 2.37 0.95 -0.89
CA GLY A 86 3.39 1.18 0.12
C GLY A 86 4.08 2.52 -0.11
N ASP A 87 5.41 2.53 -0.03
CA ASP A 87 6.24 3.70 -0.34
C ASP A 87 6.96 3.57 -1.70
N ALA A 88 6.47 2.68 -2.57
CA ALA A 88 7.02 2.46 -3.90
C ALA A 88 7.07 3.75 -4.73
N GLY A 89 8.20 3.98 -5.35
CA GLY A 89 8.46 5.12 -6.23
C GLY A 89 8.27 4.81 -7.71
N VAL A 90 8.63 5.78 -8.54
CA VAL A 90 8.42 5.75 -10.00
C VAL A 90 9.15 4.58 -10.69
N GLU A 91 10.31 4.18 -10.21
CA GLU A 91 11.04 3.04 -10.79
C GLU A 91 10.25 1.73 -10.61
N LYS A 92 9.73 1.50 -9.41
CA LYS A 92 8.87 0.34 -9.13
C LYS A 92 7.58 0.37 -9.94
N GLU A 93 6.95 1.54 -10.07
CA GLU A 93 5.73 1.73 -10.87
C GLU A 93 5.95 1.31 -12.32
N LYS A 94 7.08 1.72 -12.93
CA LYS A 94 7.45 1.35 -14.29
C LYS A 94 7.60 -0.17 -14.43
N ASP A 95 8.37 -0.80 -13.55
CA ASP A 95 8.58 -2.26 -13.59
C ASP A 95 7.26 -3.03 -13.38
N ILE A 96 6.33 -2.48 -12.58
CA ILE A 96 4.98 -3.05 -12.42
C ILE A 96 4.19 -2.99 -13.73
N LEU A 97 4.19 -1.85 -14.42
CA LEU A 97 3.51 -1.70 -15.71
C LEU A 97 4.07 -2.63 -16.79
N GLU A 98 5.39 -2.83 -16.81
CA GLU A 98 6.05 -3.74 -17.74
C GLU A 98 5.67 -5.21 -17.50
N LYS A 99 5.45 -5.57 -16.23
CA LYS A 99 5.26 -6.96 -15.82
C LYS A 99 3.80 -7.39 -15.69
N TYR A 100 2.93 -6.47 -15.32
CA TYR A 100 1.53 -6.77 -15.00
C TYR A 100 0.56 -5.95 -15.83
N ASN A 101 -0.45 -6.60 -16.39
CA ASN A 101 -1.52 -5.91 -17.09
C ASN A 101 -2.58 -5.42 -16.10
N LEU A 102 -2.45 -4.19 -15.63
CA LEU A 102 -3.30 -3.57 -14.63
C LEU A 102 -4.03 -2.37 -15.22
N SER A 103 -5.34 -2.33 -15.07
CA SER A 103 -6.14 -1.18 -15.52
C SER A 103 -7.44 -1.07 -14.72
N ASN A 104 -8.01 0.14 -14.73
CA ASN A 104 -9.30 0.43 -14.09
C ASN A 104 -9.32 -0.01 -12.62
N ILE A 105 -8.36 0.48 -11.85
CA ILE A 105 -8.29 0.26 -10.39
C ILE A 105 -9.40 1.07 -9.71
N ASP A 106 -10.24 0.42 -8.91
CA ASP A 106 -11.28 1.14 -8.18
C ASP A 106 -10.69 1.99 -7.06
N VAL A 107 -9.81 1.41 -6.23
CA VAL A 107 -9.21 2.10 -5.09
C VAL A 107 -7.69 1.96 -5.12
N LEU A 108 -7.01 3.08 -5.25
CA LEU A 108 -5.56 3.19 -5.14
C LEU A 108 -5.17 3.81 -3.80
N LYS A 109 -4.49 3.06 -2.93
CA LYS A 109 -3.71 3.67 -1.85
C LYS A 109 -2.44 4.24 -2.48
N VAL A 110 -2.41 5.55 -2.59
CA VAL A 110 -1.34 6.31 -3.25
C VAL A 110 0.01 6.04 -2.58
N GLY A 111 1.04 5.86 -3.40
CA GLY A 111 2.39 5.56 -2.95
C GLY A 111 3.01 6.70 -2.14
N HIS A 112 3.86 6.34 -1.20
CA HIS A 112 4.75 7.22 -0.43
C HIS A 112 4.07 8.50 0.08
N HIS A 113 2.85 8.35 0.64
CA HIS A 113 2.05 9.45 1.20
C HIS A 113 1.74 10.59 0.21
N GLY A 114 1.83 10.34 -1.09
CA GLY A 114 1.71 11.36 -2.12
C GLY A 114 3.01 12.17 -2.33
N SER A 115 4.17 11.56 -2.09
CA SER A 115 5.48 12.14 -2.44
C SER A 115 5.61 12.37 -3.93
N GLY A 116 6.34 13.43 -4.33
CA GLY A 116 6.70 13.67 -5.74
C GLY A 116 7.59 12.60 -6.37
N THR A 117 8.09 11.63 -5.59
CA THR A 117 8.86 10.47 -6.07
C THR A 117 8.00 9.27 -6.43
N SER A 118 6.67 9.39 -6.33
CA SER A 118 5.69 8.34 -6.64
C SER A 118 4.55 8.89 -7.50
N SER A 119 3.67 8.01 -7.95
CA SER A 119 2.46 8.34 -8.69
C SER A 119 2.74 9.06 -10.01
N SER A 120 3.63 8.45 -10.82
CA SER A 120 3.99 8.98 -12.14
C SER A 120 2.76 9.14 -13.04
N LYS A 121 2.80 10.13 -13.93
CA LYS A 121 1.72 10.39 -14.90
C LYS A 121 1.43 9.17 -15.77
N GLU A 122 2.47 8.43 -16.16
CA GLU A 122 2.34 7.22 -16.97
C GLU A 122 1.60 6.13 -16.19
N PHE A 123 2.01 5.87 -14.94
CA PHE A 123 1.39 4.89 -14.07
C PHE A 123 -0.10 5.18 -13.82
N ILE A 124 -0.42 6.39 -13.39
CA ILE A 124 -1.80 6.81 -13.10
C ILE A 124 -2.67 6.77 -14.37
N LYS A 125 -2.13 7.18 -15.53
CA LYS A 125 -2.84 7.11 -16.80
C LYS A 125 -3.19 5.69 -17.21
N GLU A 126 -2.32 4.72 -16.90
CA GLU A 126 -2.54 3.32 -17.25
C GLU A 126 -3.52 2.64 -16.31
N ILE A 127 -3.31 2.77 -15.00
CA ILE A 127 -4.15 2.10 -14.00
C ILE A 127 -5.51 2.77 -13.78
N LYS A 128 -5.68 4.05 -14.15
CA LYS A 128 -6.95 4.84 -14.13
C LYS A 128 -7.72 4.68 -12.82
N PRO A 129 -7.17 5.06 -11.68
CA PRO A 129 -7.83 4.83 -10.40
C PRO A 129 -9.10 5.69 -10.28
N LYS A 130 -10.20 5.08 -9.84
CA LYS A 130 -11.46 5.79 -9.58
C LYS A 130 -11.37 6.59 -8.28
N TYR A 131 -10.77 6.00 -7.25
CA TYR A 131 -10.54 6.62 -5.95
C TYR A 131 -9.05 6.59 -5.63
N GLY A 132 -8.50 7.74 -5.22
CA GLY A 132 -7.15 7.88 -4.69
C GLY A 132 -7.20 8.10 -3.18
N VAL A 133 -6.56 7.25 -2.39
CA VAL A 133 -6.47 7.40 -0.93
C VAL A 133 -5.05 7.78 -0.55
N ILE A 134 -4.90 8.94 0.09
CA ILE A 134 -3.61 9.44 0.57
C ILE A 134 -3.60 9.41 2.09
N SER A 135 -2.78 8.52 2.65
CA SER A 135 -2.53 8.47 4.09
C SER A 135 -1.44 9.48 4.43
N VAL A 136 -1.80 10.57 5.04
CA VAL A 136 -0.90 11.68 5.36
C VAL A 136 -1.31 12.34 6.67
N GLY A 137 -0.34 12.74 7.48
CA GLY A 137 -0.60 13.40 8.75
C GLY A 137 -0.91 14.88 8.57
N LYS A 138 -1.80 15.40 9.42
CA LYS A 138 -2.03 16.84 9.55
C LYS A 138 -0.71 17.51 9.96
N ASN A 139 -0.34 18.59 9.29
CA ASN A 139 0.92 19.32 9.55
C ASN A 139 2.19 18.46 9.35
N ASN A 140 2.19 17.50 8.41
CA ASN A 140 3.37 16.71 8.13
C ASN A 140 4.54 17.59 7.65
N ARG A 141 5.75 17.28 8.13
CA ARG A 141 6.97 18.07 7.86
C ARG A 141 7.49 17.92 6.42
N TYR A 142 6.98 16.95 5.65
CA TYR A 142 7.43 16.67 4.29
C TYR A 142 6.66 17.44 3.22
N GLY A 143 5.60 18.16 3.60
CA GLY A 143 4.74 18.88 2.66
C GLY A 143 3.92 17.98 1.74
N HIS A 144 3.69 16.72 2.14
CA HIS A 144 2.84 15.80 1.38
C HIS A 144 1.34 16.10 1.61
N PRO A 145 0.47 15.78 0.63
CA PRO A 145 0.83 15.31 -0.71
C PRO A 145 1.38 16.43 -1.59
N ASN A 146 2.29 16.08 -2.50
CA ASN A 146 2.85 16.99 -3.48
C ASN A 146 1.76 17.44 -4.47
N LYS A 147 1.81 18.71 -4.90
CA LYS A 147 0.85 19.29 -5.86
C LYS A 147 0.83 18.55 -7.20
N GLU A 148 1.97 18.08 -7.65
CA GLU A 148 2.08 17.33 -8.92
C GLU A 148 1.33 16.00 -8.84
N VAL A 149 1.41 15.30 -7.70
CA VAL A 149 0.66 14.05 -7.47
C VAL A 149 -0.85 14.32 -7.47
N LEU A 150 -1.30 15.40 -6.83
CA LEU A 150 -2.71 15.78 -6.87
C LEU A 150 -3.18 16.10 -8.29
N ASN A 151 -2.35 16.80 -9.09
CA ASN A 151 -2.66 17.13 -10.47
C ASN A 151 -2.74 15.88 -11.37
N VAL A 152 -1.88 14.89 -11.14
CA VAL A 152 -1.91 13.63 -11.91
C VAL A 152 -3.15 12.80 -11.60
N LEU A 153 -3.68 12.90 -10.38
CA LEU A 153 -4.90 12.24 -9.90
C LEU A 153 -6.18 13.04 -10.16
N ASP A 154 -6.17 14.05 -11.04
CA ASP A 154 -7.29 14.98 -11.30
C ASP A 154 -8.61 14.30 -11.69
N LYS A 155 -8.52 13.11 -12.31
CA LYS A 155 -9.68 12.28 -12.72
C LYS A 155 -10.17 11.33 -11.64
N SER A 156 -9.45 11.24 -10.52
CA SER A 156 -9.80 10.38 -9.40
C SER A 156 -10.50 11.19 -8.30
N LYS A 157 -11.45 10.59 -7.61
CA LYS A 157 -11.93 11.19 -6.37
C LYS A 157 -10.92 10.91 -5.26
N ILE A 158 -10.33 11.98 -4.72
CA ILE A 158 -9.26 11.88 -3.72
C ILE A 158 -9.85 11.95 -2.32
N TYR A 159 -9.37 11.07 -1.44
CA TYR A 159 -9.59 11.09 0.00
C TYR A 159 -8.25 11.18 0.72
N ARG A 160 -8.17 12.02 1.76
CA ARG A 160 -6.92 12.28 2.50
C ARG A 160 -7.15 12.17 3.99
N THR A 161 -6.31 11.40 4.69
CA THR A 161 -6.49 11.22 6.15
C THR A 161 -6.30 12.49 6.97
N ASP A 162 -5.55 13.48 6.48
CA ASP A 162 -5.39 14.79 7.13
C ASP A 162 -6.63 15.71 7.01
N GLN A 163 -7.54 15.40 6.09
CA GLN A 163 -8.78 16.15 5.82
C GLN A 163 -10.03 15.36 6.18
N ASP A 164 -10.07 14.10 5.77
CA ASP A 164 -11.23 13.22 5.88
C ASP A 164 -11.16 12.30 7.11
N GLY A 165 -10.03 12.31 7.84
CA GLY A 165 -9.79 11.42 8.99
C GLY A 165 -9.68 9.95 8.62
N SER A 166 -10.41 9.11 9.31
CA SER A 166 -10.47 7.69 8.96
C SER A 166 -11.31 7.48 7.70
N ILE A 167 -10.80 6.70 6.76
CA ILE A 167 -11.44 6.42 5.48
C ILE A 167 -11.71 4.92 5.40
N MET A 168 -12.96 4.53 5.25
CA MET A 168 -13.39 3.15 5.19
C MET A 168 -14.10 2.87 3.86
N PHE A 169 -13.66 1.81 3.19
CA PHE A 169 -14.35 1.26 2.02
C PHE A 169 -15.08 -0.01 2.43
N LYS A 170 -16.37 -0.05 2.17
CA LYS A 170 -17.26 -1.20 2.44
C LYS A 170 -17.89 -1.68 1.15
N ILE A 171 -17.96 -2.98 0.97
CA ILE A 171 -18.71 -3.59 -0.12
C ILE A 171 -19.95 -4.23 0.49
N GLU A 172 -21.12 -3.68 0.17
CA GLU A 172 -22.41 -4.15 0.66
C GLU A 172 -23.39 -4.22 -0.51
N ASN A 173 -24.04 -5.37 -0.67
CA ASN A 173 -24.99 -5.62 -1.76
C ASN A 173 -24.36 -5.31 -3.14
N ASN A 174 -23.13 -5.75 -3.38
CA ASN A 174 -22.34 -5.52 -4.60
C ASN A 174 -22.10 -4.02 -4.91
N LYS A 175 -22.14 -3.16 -3.90
CA LYS A 175 -21.87 -1.71 -4.06
C LYS A 175 -20.75 -1.27 -3.13
N LEU A 176 -19.76 -0.60 -3.69
CA LEU A 176 -18.69 0.03 -2.94
C LEU A 176 -19.22 1.32 -2.30
N ARG A 177 -19.19 1.37 -0.97
CA ARG A 177 -19.53 2.55 -0.16
C ARG A 177 -18.29 3.08 0.51
N ILE A 178 -18.26 4.38 0.73
CA ILE A 178 -17.13 5.06 1.36
C ILE A 178 -17.68 5.85 2.53
N GLU A 179 -17.13 5.61 3.69
CA GLU A 179 -17.43 6.32 4.94
C GLU A 179 -16.16 7.01 5.42
N THR A 180 -16.30 8.23 5.89
CA THR A 180 -15.22 9.00 6.51
C THR A 180 -15.62 9.43 7.90
N CYS A 181 -14.64 9.49 8.81
CA CYS A 181 -14.83 10.02 10.14
C CYS A 181 -13.80 11.13 10.33
N ALA A 182 -14.26 12.37 10.41
CA ALA A 182 -13.38 13.54 10.50
C ALA A 182 -12.31 13.41 11.60
N PRO A 183 -11.11 14.00 11.37
CA PRO A 183 -10.01 13.93 12.32
C PRO A 183 -10.25 14.72 13.60
#